data_1f9ab4115e2f98db877d0a9ab00fc6f8
#
_entry.id   1f9ab4115e2f98db877d0a9ab00fc6f8
#
_cell.length_a   1.000
_cell.length_b   1.000
_cell.length_c   1.000
_cell.angle_alpha   90.00
_cell.angle_beta   90.00
_cell.angle_gamma   90.00
#
_symmetry.space_group_name_H-M   'P 1'
#
loop_
_entity.id
_entity.type
_entity.pdbx_description
1 polymer ?
#
loop_
_entity_poly.entity_id
_entity_poly.type
_entity_poly.pdbx_seq_one_letter_code
_entity_poly.pdbx_strand_id
1 'polypeptide(L)'
;NTIKANLLMKNITKYKIEKDKKLFKEKINLFNEKNFTPADYNKTKVIFILGMPRSGTSLVEQIVSSHHAVFGGGELSYLNLLVNEKITNNSEIFYKSNNIFNNLQKEYMSMMSNKNKNFLNFTDKSPLNFRWIGFIINMFPNSKIIHCKRNKIDVCWSNFKNKFEGALNFSNDLQDLKKYYQLYENLMQFWEKKFPNKIYNLEHEELINNSEKTIKNLINFCNLDWDKNCLKHHENKRAIKTVSFIQARKPIYKEKVKNSFLYDKYLDELK
;
A
#
# COMPACT_ATOMS: atom_id res chain seq x y z
N ASN A 1 -20.18 20.73 6.16
CA ASN A 1 -20.35 20.28 4.76
C ASN A 1 -19.80 18.85 4.51
N THR A 2 -18.63 18.46 5.02
CA THR A 2 -18.04 17.12 4.83
C THR A 2 -18.93 15.99 5.33
N ILE A 3 -19.53 16.12 6.51
CA ILE A 3 -20.42 15.09 7.09
C ILE A 3 -21.65 14.86 6.17
N LYS A 4 -22.29 15.93 5.70
CA LYS A 4 -23.45 15.81 4.79
C LYS A 4 -23.06 15.14 3.47
N ALA A 5 -21.91 15.51 2.89
CA ALA A 5 -21.41 14.89 1.66
C ALA A 5 -21.12 13.39 1.86
N ASN A 6 -20.50 13.01 2.97
CA ASN A 6 -20.20 11.63 3.27
C ASN A 6 -21.46 10.80 3.53
N LEU A 7 -22.48 11.34 4.21
CA LEU A 7 -23.78 10.68 4.36
C LEU A 7 -24.46 10.38 3.01
N LEU A 8 -24.44 11.33 2.09
CA LEU A 8 -24.95 11.13 0.73
C LEU A 8 -24.16 10.02 0.01
N MET A 9 -22.83 10.05 0.09
CA MET A 9 -21.98 9.03 -0.51
C MET A 9 -22.21 7.65 0.10
N LYS A 10 -22.38 7.53 1.43
CA LYS A 10 -22.71 6.28 2.11
C LYS A 10 -24.02 5.70 1.58
N ASN A 11 -25.05 6.53 1.41
CA ASN A 11 -26.35 6.11 0.86
C ASN A 11 -26.26 5.64 -0.60
N ILE A 12 -25.45 6.31 -1.42
CA ILE A 12 -25.23 5.96 -2.83
C ILE A 12 -24.44 4.63 -2.94
N THR A 13 -23.35 4.52 -2.21
CA THR A 13 -22.41 3.39 -2.33
C THR A 13 -22.90 2.13 -1.63
N LYS A 14 -23.82 2.27 -0.66
CA LYS A 14 -24.37 1.18 0.15
C LYS A 14 -23.27 0.26 0.68
N TYR A 15 -22.17 0.85 1.11
CA TYR A 15 -21.02 0.11 1.62
C TYR A 15 -21.40 -0.76 2.82
N LYS A 16 -20.86 -1.97 2.86
CA LYS A 16 -21.04 -2.92 3.97
C LYS A 16 -19.68 -3.50 4.34
N ILE A 17 -19.25 -3.29 5.56
CA ILE A 17 -17.96 -3.76 6.12
C ILE A 17 -17.81 -5.27 6.08
N GLU A 18 -18.94 -6.01 6.07
CA GLU A 18 -18.96 -7.47 6.04
C GLU A 18 -18.24 -8.05 4.83
N LYS A 19 -18.25 -7.34 3.70
CA LYS A 19 -17.53 -7.75 2.49
C LYS A 19 -16.00 -7.75 2.72
N ASP A 20 -15.49 -6.68 3.31
CA ASP A 20 -14.05 -6.59 3.62
C ASP A 20 -13.66 -7.55 4.75
N LYS A 21 -14.53 -7.72 5.76
CA LYS A 21 -14.33 -8.69 6.84
C LYS A 21 -14.23 -10.12 6.29
N LYS A 22 -15.12 -10.49 5.38
CA LYS A 22 -15.09 -11.78 4.69
C LYS A 22 -13.80 -11.93 3.89
N LEU A 23 -13.48 -10.96 3.06
CA LEU A 23 -12.28 -10.95 2.23
C LEU A 23 -11.01 -11.16 3.07
N PHE A 24 -10.83 -10.44 4.18
CA PHE A 24 -9.63 -10.53 5.00
C PHE A 24 -9.57 -11.88 5.73
N LYS A 25 -10.70 -12.37 6.24
CA LYS A 25 -10.78 -13.70 6.87
C LYS A 25 -10.40 -14.81 5.88
N GLU A 26 -10.89 -14.75 4.65
CA GLU A 26 -10.54 -15.71 3.60
C GLU A 26 -9.04 -15.73 3.30
N LYS A 27 -8.37 -14.56 3.27
CA LYS A 27 -6.93 -14.50 3.07
C LYS A 27 -6.15 -15.10 4.24
N ILE A 28 -6.55 -14.77 5.47
CA ILE A 28 -5.94 -15.35 6.67
C ILE A 28 -6.09 -16.88 6.66
N ASN A 29 -7.27 -17.39 6.42
CA ASN A 29 -7.51 -18.84 6.37
C ASN A 29 -6.67 -19.51 5.27
N LEU A 30 -6.69 -18.95 4.06
CA LEU A 30 -5.94 -19.48 2.93
C LEU A 30 -4.45 -19.66 3.24
N PHE A 31 -3.82 -18.63 3.83
CA PHE A 31 -2.39 -18.66 4.13
C PHE A 31 -2.05 -19.35 5.46
N ASN A 32 -3.04 -19.63 6.32
CA ASN A 32 -2.88 -20.54 7.47
C ASN A 32 -2.90 -22.00 7.06
N GLU A 33 -3.86 -22.37 6.21
CA GLU A 33 -4.13 -23.74 5.84
C GLU A 33 -3.16 -24.28 4.77
N LYS A 34 -2.58 -23.40 3.95
CA LYS A 34 -1.75 -23.80 2.81
C LYS A 34 -0.35 -23.19 2.87
N ASN A 35 0.62 -24.03 2.56
CA ASN A 35 1.96 -23.61 2.16
C ASN A 35 2.03 -23.64 0.64
N PHE A 36 2.47 -22.54 0.06
CA PHE A 36 2.61 -22.39 -1.38
C PHE A 36 4.06 -22.52 -1.80
N THR A 37 4.27 -23.06 -3.00
CA THR A 37 5.57 -22.98 -3.68
C THR A 37 5.67 -21.59 -4.33
N PRO A 38 6.64 -20.77 -3.92
CA PRO A 38 6.84 -19.46 -4.54
C PRO A 38 7.22 -19.60 -6.02
N ALA A 39 6.99 -18.55 -6.79
CA ALA A 39 7.50 -18.44 -8.15
C ALA A 39 9.01 -18.43 -8.19
N ASP A 40 9.56 -18.76 -9.36
CA ASP A 40 10.98 -18.69 -9.62
C ASP A 40 11.54 -17.27 -9.44
N TYR A 41 12.85 -17.19 -9.23
CA TYR A 41 13.52 -15.90 -9.11
C TYR A 41 13.36 -15.09 -10.41
N ASN A 42 13.03 -13.82 -10.25
CA ASN A 42 12.97 -12.85 -11.34
C ASN A 42 14.09 -11.81 -11.16
N LYS A 43 14.81 -11.49 -12.23
CA LYS A 43 15.87 -10.45 -12.18
C LYS A 43 15.30 -9.08 -11.82
N THR A 44 14.07 -8.81 -12.24
CA THR A 44 13.39 -7.54 -11.93
C THR A 44 12.87 -7.58 -10.50
N LYS A 45 13.24 -6.57 -9.73
CA LYS A 45 12.80 -6.40 -8.35
C LYS A 45 11.62 -5.43 -8.29
N VAL A 46 10.53 -5.89 -7.71
CA VAL A 46 9.37 -5.04 -7.43
C VAL A 46 9.45 -4.55 -5.98
N ILE A 47 9.32 -3.23 -5.81
CA ILE A 47 9.25 -2.58 -4.51
C ILE A 47 7.80 -2.18 -4.29
N PHE A 48 7.09 -2.96 -3.47
CA PHE A 48 5.70 -2.70 -3.12
C PHE A 48 5.62 -1.69 -1.98
N ILE A 49 4.88 -0.60 -2.19
CA ILE A 49 4.65 0.44 -1.19
C ILE A 49 3.17 0.47 -0.86
N LEU A 50 2.83 0.10 0.36
CA LEU A 50 1.46 -0.17 0.79
C LEU A 50 1.19 0.36 2.21
N GLY A 51 -0.05 0.29 2.64
CA GLY A 51 -0.54 0.76 3.93
C GLY A 51 -1.92 1.39 3.79
N MET A 52 -2.45 1.97 4.85
CA MET A 52 -3.71 2.71 4.71
C MET A 52 -3.55 3.90 3.75
N PRO A 53 -4.55 4.22 2.92
CA PRO A 53 -4.54 5.47 2.17
C PRO A 53 -4.25 6.64 3.13
N ARG A 54 -3.48 7.63 2.68
CA ARG A 54 -3.06 8.79 3.50
C ARG A 54 -2.01 8.51 4.60
N SER A 55 -1.39 7.35 4.60
CA SER A 55 -0.26 7.02 5.51
C SER A 55 1.11 7.52 5.02
N GLY A 56 1.17 8.21 3.87
CA GLY A 56 2.44 8.73 3.34
C GLY A 56 3.03 7.90 2.18
N THR A 57 2.31 6.90 1.67
CA THR A 57 2.77 6.03 0.57
C THR A 57 3.26 6.79 -0.66
N SER A 58 2.62 7.90 -1.04
CA SER A 58 3.05 8.72 -2.18
C SER A 58 4.36 9.45 -1.95
N LEU A 59 4.63 9.92 -0.72
CA LEU A 59 5.91 10.52 -0.35
C LEU A 59 7.02 9.47 -0.41
N VAL A 60 6.77 8.30 0.16
CA VAL A 60 7.74 7.19 0.16
C VAL A 60 8.06 6.73 -1.26
N GLU A 61 7.06 6.60 -2.12
CA GLU A 61 7.30 6.30 -3.53
C GLU A 61 8.12 7.38 -4.22
N GLN A 62 7.82 8.66 -3.97
CA GLN A 62 8.58 9.76 -4.55
C GLN A 62 10.04 9.73 -4.13
N ILE A 63 10.33 9.41 -2.86
CA ILE A 63 11.69 9.22 -2.34
C ILE A 63 12.37 8.06 -3.06
N VAL A 64 11.77 6.87 -3.05
CA VAL A 64 12.38 5.66 -3.63
C VAL A 64 12.57 5.79 -5.14
N SER A 65 11.61 6.38 -5.85
CA SER A 65 11.70 6.60 -7.29
C SER A 65 12.60 7.79 -7.71
N SER A 66 13.16 8.53 -6.76
CA SER A 66 14.22 9.51 -7.03
C SER A 66 15.59 8.86 -7.13
N HIS A 67 15.74 7.60 -6.74
CA HIS A 67 16.93 6.81 -6.98
C HIS A 67 17.08 6.50 -8.47
N HIS A 68 18.26 6.75 -9.04
CA HIS A 68 18.53 6.60 -10.47
C HIS A 68 18.24 5.19 -11.03
N ALA A 69 18.37 4.15 -10.23
CA ALA A 69 18.12 2.75 -10.63
C ALA A 69 16.68 2.29 -10.43
N VAL A 70 15.73 3.17 -10.08
CA VAL A 70 14.35 2.82 -9.78
C VAL A 70 13.36 3.54 -10.66
N PHE A 71 12.50 2.78 -11.32
CA PHE A 71 11.34 3.33 -12.04
C PHE A 71 10.13 3.45 -11.12
N GLY A 72 9.52 4.63 -11.07
CA GLY A 72 8.31 4.87 -10.31
C GLY A 72 7.05 4.43 -11.05
N GLY A 73 6.50 3.25 -10.73
CA GLY A 73 5.33 2.67 -11.39
C GLY A 73 4.00 3.35 -11.05
N GLY A 74 3.90 4.02 -9.91
CA GLY A 74 2.66 4.63 -9.43
C GLY A 74 1.67 3.62 -8.87
N GLU A 75 0.39 3.96 -8.87
CA GLU A 75 -0.70 3.05 -8.48
C GLU A 75 -1.02 2.10 -9.62
N LEU A 76 -0.64 0.82 -9.42
CA LEU A 76 -0.91 -0.24 -10.38
C LEU A 76 -2.10 -1.06 -9.89
N SER A 77 -3.11 -1.23 -10.75
CA SER A 77 -4.25 -2.10 -10.46
C SER A 77 -3.95 -3.58 -10.74
N TYR A 78 -2.77 -3.91 -11.24
CA TYR A 78 -2.43 -5.22 -11.80
C TYR A 78 -2.61 -6.36 -10.81
N LEU A 79 -2.07 -6.19 -9.60
CA LEU A 79 -2.17 -7.23 -8.57
C LEU A 79 -3.63 -7.51 -8.21
N ASN A 80 -4.42 -6.45 -8.01
CA ASN A 80 -5.84 -6.60 -7.68
C ASN A 80 -6.63 -7.26 -8.82
N LEU A 81 -6.35 -6.92 -10.08
CA LEU A 81 -6.98 -7.55 -11.24
C LEU A 81 -6.63 -9.04 -11.30
N LEU A 82 -5.35 -9.39 -11.24
CA LEU A 82 -4.89 -10.78 -11.33
C LEU A 82 -5.43 -11.64 -10.19
N VAL A 83 -5.40 -11.16 -8.95
CA VAL A 83 -5.89 -11.92 -7.81
C VAL A 83 -7.39 -12.10 -7.87
N ASN A 84 -8.18 -11.07 -8.19
CA ASN A 84 -9.62 -11.18 -8.28
C ASN A 84 -10.04 -12.08 -9.45
N GLU A 85 -9.44 -11.90 -10.62
CA GLU A 85 -9.80 -12.68 -11.81
C GLU A 85 -9.46 -14.16 -11.68
N LYS A 86 -8.23 -14.48 -11.25
CA LYS A 86 -7.70 -15.85 -11.28
C LYS A 86 -7.99 -16.63 -9.98
N ILE A 87 -8.16 -15.96 -8.86
CA ILE A 87 -8.27 -16.63 -7.56
C ILE A 87 -9.68 -16.57 -7.01
N THR A 88 -10.29 -15.38 -7.00
CA THR A 88 -11.64 -15.23 -6.43
C THR A 88 -12.70 -15.89 -7.31
N ASN A 89 -12.55 -15.79 -8.64
CA ASN A 89 -13.52 -16.35 -9.58
C ASN A 89 -13.24 -17.81 -9.97
N ASN A 90 -12.01 -18.32 -9.75
CA ASN A 90 -11.57 -19.65 -10.14
C ASN A 90 -10.77 -20.37 -9.04
N SER A 91 -11.30 -20.37 -7.83
CA SER A 91 -10.58 -20.90 -6.65
C SER A 91 -10.13 -22.36 -6.82
N GLU A 92 -10.92 -23.23 -7.44
CA GLU A 92 -10.52 -24.62 -7.65
C GLU A 92 -9.29 -24.78 -8.54
N ILE A 93 -9.17 -23.98 -9.59
CA ILE A 93 -8.01 -23.99 -10.51
C ILE A 93 -6.78 -23.49 -9.78
N PHE A 94 -6.92 -22.44 -8.97
CA PHE A 94 -5.85 -21.92 -8.14
C PHE A 94 -5.28 -22.98 -7.21
N TYR A 95 -6.13 -23.79 -6.59
CA TYR A 95 -5.71 -24.81 -5.62
C TYR A 95 -5.07 -26.05 -6.25
N LYS A 96 -5.30 -26.30 -7.53
CA LYS A 96 -4.80 -27.50 -8.25
C LYS A 96 -3.50 -27.26 -9.02
N SER A 97 -3.11 -26.01 -9.27
CA SER A 97 -1.95 -25.67 -10.10
C SER A 97 -0.69 -25.46 -9.27
N ASN A 98 0.32 -26.30 -9.47
CA ASN A 98 1.65 -26.16 -8.82
C ASN A 98 2.44 -24.94 -9.30
N ASN A 99 2.10 -24.35 -10.46
CA ASN A 99 2.84 -23.26 -11.09
C ASN A 99 2.07 -21.93 -11.10
N ILE A 100 1.04 -21.80 -10.29
CA ILE A 100 0.15 -20.63 -10.34
C ILE A 100 0.90 -19.32 -10.13
N PHE A 101 1.84 -19.27 -9.18
CA PHE A 101 2.58 -18.03 -8.89
C PHE A 101 3.56 -17.67 -10.02
N ASN A 102 4.16 -18.65 -10.72
CA ASN A 102 4.94 -18.40 -11.93
C ASN A 102 4.11 -17.78 -13.03
N ASN A 103 2.88 -18.26 -13.23
CA ASN A 103 1.97 -17.71 -14.24
C ASN A 103 1.52 -16.29 -13.88
N LEU A 104 1.11 -16.05 -12.64
CA LEU A 104 0.75 -14.72 -12.14
C LEU A 104 1.92 -13.73 -12.24
N GLN A 105 3.14 -14.18 -11.92
CA GLN A 105 4.35 -13.37 -12.07
C GLN A 105 4.57 -12.95 -13.52
N LYS A 106 4.48 -13.90 -14.45
CA LYS A 106 4.64 -13.64 -15.90
C LYS A 106 3.60 -12.65 -16.41
N GLU A 107 2.33 -12.83 -16.05
CA GLU A 107 1.24 -11.94 -16.46
C GLU A 107 1.46 -10.51 -15.90
N TYR A 108 1.80 -10.40 -14.60
CA TYR A 108 2.11 -9.11 -13.98
C TYR A 108 3.28 -8.41 -14.68
N MET A 109 4.35 -9.14 -14.95
CA MET A 109 5.53 -8.61 -15.64
C MET A 109 5.23 -8.21 -17.10
N SER A 110 4.36 -8.93 -17.79
CA SER A 110 3.88 -8.55 -19.11
C SER A 110 3.14 -7.20 -19.09
N MET A 111 2.27 -6.97 -18.13
CA MET A 111 1.61 -5.67 -17.95
C MET A 111 2.60 -4.53 -17.68
N MET A 112 3.71 -4.82 -16.98
CA MET A 112 4.76 -3.85 -16.66
C MET A 112 5.66 -3.54 -17.87
N SER A 113 5.91 -4.51 -18.74
CA SER A 113 6.84 -4.36 -19.88
C SER A 113 6.44 -3.21 -20.81
N ASN A 114 5.15 -2.91 -20.91
CA ASN A 114 4.63 -1.78 -21.69
C ASN A 114 4.98 -0.41 -21.08
N LYS A 115 5.29 -0.35 -19.78
CA LYS A 115 5.62 0.90 -19.09
C LYS A 115 7.11 1.12 -18.87
N ASN A 116 7.86 0.02 -18.73
CA ASN A 116 9.26 0.08 -18.34
C ASN A 116 10.08 -1.03 -18.99
N LYS A 117 10.91 -0.67 -19.96
CA LYS A 117 11.78 -1.64 -20.66
C LYS A 117 13.21 -1.70 -20.11
N ASN A 118 13.65 -0.72 -19.29
CA ASN A 118 15.07 -0.50 -19.01
C ASN A 118 15.48 -0.59 -17.54
N PHE A 119 14.54 -0.69 -16.58
CA PHE A 119 14.87 -0.71 -15.18
C PHE A 119 14.71 -2.10 -14.55
N LEU A 120 15.70 -2.51 -13.78
CA LEU A 120 15.65 -3.75 -13.00
C LEU A 120 14.86 -3.59 -11.69
N ASN A 121 14.64 -2.36 -11.24
CA ASN A 121 13.86 -2.07 -10.04
C ASN A 121 12.71 -1.14 -10.39
N PHE A 122 11.51 -1.43 -9.90
CA PHE A 122 10.39 -0.50 -10.02
C PHE A 122 9.47 -0.55 -8.80
N THR A 123 8.73 0.53 -8.57
CA THR A 123 7.74 0.58 -7.50
C THR A 123 6.35 0.21 -7.99
N ASP A 124 5.61 -0.54 -7.19
CA ASP A 124 4.14 -0.61 -7.22
C ASP A 124 3.63 0.03 -5.93
N LYS A 125 3.12 1.25 -6.04
CA LYS A 125 2.58 1.97 -4.91
C LYS A 125 1.06 1.97 -4.98
N SER A 126 0.46 0.92 -4.50
CA SER A 126 -0.99 0.78 -4.33
C SER A 126 -1.29 0.57 -2.85
N PRO A 127 -1.84 1.58 -2.15
CA PRO A 127 -2.03 1.49 -0.70
C PRO A 127 -2.71 0.20 -0.27
N LEU A 128 -3.78 -0.22 -0.94
CA LEU A 128 -4.56 -1.40 -0.58
C LEU A 128 -3.89 -2.74 -0.91
N ASN A 129 -2.70 -2.75 -1.49
CA ASN A 129 -1.94 -3.99 -1.75
C ASN A 129 -1.58 -4.74 -0.46
N PHE A 130 -1.75 -4.16 0.72
CA PHE A 130 -1.64 -4.88 1.99
C PHE A 130 -2.60 -6.07 2.08
N ARG A 131 -3.70 -6.05 1.35
CA ARG A 131 -4.65 -7.16 1.24
C ARG A 131 -4.04 -8.40 0.60
N TRP A 132 -2.96 -8.24 -0.16
CA TRP A 132 -2.38 -9.23 -1.07
C TRP A 132 -0.94 -9.64 -0.73
N ILE A 133 -0.43 -9.32 0.46
CA ILE A 133 0.99 -9.56 0.83
C ILE A 133 1.40 -11.02 0.64
N GLY A 134 0.55 -11.97 1.03
CA GLY A 134 0.85 -13.39 0.81
C GLY A 134 1.01 -13.76 -0.67
N PHE A 135 0.25 -13.14 -1.56
CA PHE A 135 0.39 -13.32 -3.01
C PHE A 135 1.65 -12.63 -3.52
N ILE A 136 1.95 -11.42 -3.07
CA ILE A 136 3.16 -10.66 -3.42
C ILE A 136 4.41 -11.49 -3.14
N ILE A 137 4.52 -12.05 -1.93
CA ILE A 137 5.70 -12.80 -1.49
C ILE A 137 5.87 -14.07 -2.32
N ASN A 138 4.78 -14.75 -2.65
CA ASN A 138 4.84 -15.97 -3.46
C ASN A 138 5.03 -15.68 -4.95
N MET A 139 4.51 -14.57 -5.49
CA MET A 139 4.77 -14.14 -6.87
C MET A 139 6.18 -13.58 -7.06
N PHE A 140 6.69 -12.86 -6.08
CA PHE A 140 7.97 -12.15 -6.15
C PHE A 140 8.80 -12.40 -4.89
N PRO A 141 9.49 -13.56 -4.79
CA PRO A 141 10.26 -13.92 -3.60
C PRO A 141 11.36 -12.92 -3.24
N ASN A 142 11.87 -12.18 -4.23
CA ASN A 142 12.89 -11.13 -4.08
C ASN A 142 12.32 -9.71 -3.95
N SER A 143 10.99 -9.55 -3.89
CA SER A 143 10.36 -8.24 -3.70
C SER A 143 10.71 -7.61 -2.37
N LYS A 144 10.58 -6.29 -2.32
CA LYS A 144 10.65 -5.50 -1.09
C LYS A 144 9.27 -4.94 -0.78
N ILE A 145 8.84 -5.09 0.44
CA ILE A 145 7.52 -4.62 0.89
C ILE A 145 7.72 -3.54 1.94
N ILE A 146 7.31 -2.32 1.61
CA ILE A 146 7.37 -1.16 2.48
C ILE A 146 5.95 -0.87 2.97
N HIS A 147 5.74 -1.06 4.26
CA HIS A 147 4.48 -0.77 4.93
C HIS A 147 4.56 0.61 5.57
N CYS A 148 3.88 1.58 4.98
CA CYS A 148 3.80 2.94 5.48
C CYS A 148 2.78 3.03 6.62
N LYS A 149 3.25 3.36 7.81
CA LYS A 149 2.46 3.56 9.02
C LYS A 149 2.40 5.04 9.38
N ARG A 150 1.31 5.46 9.95
CA ARG A 150 1.10 6.82 10.45
C ARG A 150 0.06 6.78 11.57
N ASN A 151 0.05 7.80 12.43
CA ASN A 151 -0.94 7.94 13.49
C ASN A 151 -2.35 7.63 12.96
N LYS A 152 -3.05 6.71 13.64
CA LYS A 152 -4.38 6.19 13.27
C LYS A 152 -5.40 7.30 13.07
N ILE A 153 -5.48 8.24 14.01
CA ILE A 153 -6.47 9.31 13.99
C ILE A 153 -6.21 10.25 12.80
N ASP A 154 -4.93 10.60 12.53
CA ASP A 154 -4.55 11.41 11.38
C ASP A 154 -4.88 10.74 10.05
N VAL A 155 -4.62 9.44 9.94
CA VAL A 155 -4.97 8.64 8.76
C VAL A 155 -6.48 8.60 8.56
N CYS A 156 -7.23 8.23 9.59
CA CYS A 156 -8.69 8.12 9.52
C CYS A 156 -9.32 9.46 9.21
N TRP A 157 -8.92 10.53 9.90
CA TRP A 157 -9.41 11.87 9.61
C TRP A 157 -9.09 12.31 8.18
N SER A 158 -7.86 12.04 7.72
CA SER A 158 -7.47 12.36 6.35
C SER A 158 -8.25 11.55 5.31
N ASN A 159 -8.64 10.32 5.61
CA ASN A 159 -9.51 9.54 4.74
C ASN A 159 -10.94 10.11 4.74
N PHE A 160 -11.52 10.40 5.89
CA PHE A 160 -12.88 10.89 6.03
C PHE A 160 -13.12 12.23 5.34
N LYS A 161 -12.17 13.17 5.40
CA LYS A 161 -12.31 14.50 4.82
C LYS A 161 -12.05 14.58 3.32
N ASN A 162 -11.46 13.55 2.70
CA ASN A 162 -11.15 13.54 1.28
C ASN A 162 -12.12 12.63 0.52
N LYS A 163 -12.55 13.09 -0.65
CA LYS A 163 -13.33 12.26 -1.57
C LYS A 163 -12.38 11.40 -2.38
N PHE A 164 -12.67 10.11 -2.43
CA PHE A 164 -11.96 9.14 -3.27
C PHE A 164 -12.91 8.57 -4.32
N GLU A 165 -12.37 8.29 -5.50
CA GLU A 165 -13.08 7.56 -6.52
C GLU A 165 -12.88 6.04 -6.29
N GLY A 166 -13.98 5.27 -6.35
CA GLY A 166 -13.93 3.80 -6.34
C GLY A 166 -13.86 3.14 -4.97
N ALA A 167 -12.80 2.38 -4.70
CA ALA A 167 -12.75 1.32 -3.68
C ALA A 167 -12.66 1.75 -2.20
N LEU A 168 -12.67 3.05 -1.89
CA LEU A 168 -12.48 3.55 -0.51
C LEU A 168 -13.81 3.92 0.18
N ASN A 169 -14.90 3.23 -0.14
CA ASN A 169 -16.25 3.55 0.36
C ASN A 169 -16.36 3.47 1.89
N PHE A 170 -15.50 2.72 2.56
CA PHE A 170 -15.38 2.69 4.02
C PHE A 170 -15.03 4.06 4.62
N SER A 171 -14.46 4.97 3.84
CA SER A 171 -14.06 6.31 4.31
C SER A 171 -15.22 7.31 4.45
N ASN A 172 -16.40 6.96 3.97
CA ASN A 172 -17.58 7.84 4.01
C ASN A 172 -18.30 7.84 5.38
N ASP A 173 -17.84 7.02 6.33
CA ASP A 173 -18.43 6.91 7.66
C ASP A 173 -17.33 6.62 8.68
N LEU A 174 -17.37 7.29 9.84
CA LEU A 174 -16.33 7.15 10.87
C LEU A 174 -16.33 5.76 11.51
N GLN A 175 -17.51 5.18 11.73
CA GLN A 175 -17.64 3.83 12.31
C GLN A 175 -17.16 2.75 11.35
N ASP A 176 -17.52 2.86 10.07
CA ASP A 176 -17.04 1.93 9.05
C ASP A 176 -15.51 2.06 8.88
N LEU A 177 -15.00 3.28 8.91
CA LEU A 177 -13.57 3.55 8.85
C LEU A 177 -12.80 2.99 10.05
N LYS A 178 -13.32 3.16 11.28
CA LYS A 178 -12.76 2.55 12.49
C LYS A 178 -12.69 1.03 12.38
N LYS A 179 -13.80 0.41 12.00
CA LYS A 179 -13.88 -1.05 11.81
C LYS A 179 -12.92 -1.54 10.72
N TYR A 180 -12.84 -0.82 9.60
CA TYR A 180 -11.92 -1.15 8.52
C TYR A 180 -10.46 -1.03 8.94
N TYR A 181 -10.13 0.02 9.70
CA TYR A 181 -8.77 0.20 10.24
C TYR A 181 -8.39 -0.97 11.17
N GLN A 182 -9.30 -1.41 12.03
CA GLN A 182 -9.07 -2.59 12.88
C GLN A 182 -8.84 -3.87 12.07
N LEU A 183 -9.63 -4.09 11.01
CA LEU A 183 -9.41 -5.22 10.11
C LEU A 183 -8.03 -5.15 9.44
N TYR A 184 -7.63 -3.97 9.00
CA TYR A 184 -6.31 -3.73 8.43
C TYR A 184 -5.18 -4.05 9.43
N GLU A 185 -5.27 -3.57 10.67
CA GLU A 185 -4.27 -3.85 11.70
C GLU A 185 -4.13 -5.36 11.96
N ASN A 186 -5.25 -6.04 12.12
CA ASN A 186 -5.27 -7.50 12.33
C ASN A 186 -4.65 -8.26 11.14
N LEU A 187 -4.94 -7.83 9.92
CA LEU A 187 -4.38 -8.47 8.72
C LEU A 187 -2.87 -8.20 8.61
N MET A 188 -2.41 -6.98 8.92
CA MET A 188 -0.97 -6.68 8.91
C MET A 188 -0.21 -7.47 9.97
N GLN A 189 -0.74 -7.58 11.20
CA GLN A 189 -0.16 -8.42 12.26
C GLN A 189 -0.05 -9.88 11.81
N PHE A 190 -1.07 -10.39 11.12
CA PHE A 190 -1.04 -11.73 10.56
C PHE A 190 0.09 -11.87 9.52
N TRP A 191 0.24 -10.93 8.59
CA TRP A 191 1.29 -10.99 7.58
C TRP A 191 2.70 -10.90 8.18
N GLU A 192 2.90 -10.03 9.15
CA GLU A 192 4.19 -9.90 9.85
C GLU A 192 4.59 -11.18 10.59
N LYS A 193 3.62 -11.84 11.23
CA LYS A 193 3.84 -13.13 11.89
C LYS A 193 4.08 -14.27 10.89
N LYS A 194 3.33 -14.30 9.79
CA LYS A 194 3.45 -15.37 8.76
C LYS A 194 4.72 -15.25 7.95
N PHE A 195 5.19 -14.05 7.69
CA PHE A 195 6.36 -13.76 6.85
C PHE A 195 7.35 -12.84 7.58
N PRO A 196 8.06 -13.35 8.60
CA PRO A 196 8.99 -12.54 9.39
C PRO A 196 10.09 -11.96 8.49
N ASN A 197 10.48 -10.71 8.77
CA ASN A 197 11.54 -9.96 8.07
C ASN A 197 11.27 -9.66 6.58
N LYS A 198 10.06 -9.90 6.06
CA LYS A 198 9.70 -9.57 4.67
C LYS A 198 9.11 -8.18 4.50
N ILE A 199 8.63 -7.57 5.59
CA ILE A 199 7.91 -6.30 5.58
C ILE A 199 8.73 -5.28 6.37
N TYR A 200 9.03 -4.13 5.74
CA TYR A 200 9.67 -2.99 6.39
C TYR A 200 8.62 -2.01 6.86
N ASN A 201 8.44 -1.87 8.16
CA ASN A 201 7.55 -0.88 8.74
C ASN A 201 8.24 0.49 8.74
N LEU A 202 7.66 1.45 8.03
CA LEU A 202 8.12 2.82 7.95
C LEU A 202 7.11 3.73 8.63
N GLU A 203 7.51 4.26 9.79
CA GLU A 203 6.69 5.24 10.51
C GLU A 203 6.83 6.62 9.86
N HIS A 204 5.71 7.21 9.47
CA HIS A 204 5.67 8.52 8.82
C HIS A 204 6.28 9.62 9.71
N GLU A 205 6.00 9.56 11.00
CA GLU A 205 6.50 10.50 12.00
C GLU A 205 8.03 10.44 12.10
N GLU A 206 8.61 9.23 12.03
CA GLU A 206 10.07 9.06 12.02
C GLU A 206 10.68 9.59 10.72
N LEU A 207 10.03 9.36 9.57
CA LEU A 207 10.46 9.91 8.29
C LEU A 207 10.50 11.44 8.32
N ILE A 208 9.55 12.10 8.99
CA ILE A 208 9.50 13.56 9.09
C ILE A 208 10.55 14.09 10.08
N ASN A 209 10.72 13.43 11.22
CA ASN A 209 11.60 13.89 12.30
C ASN A 209 13.08 13.63 12.03
N ASN A 210 13.40 12.48 11.43
CA ASN A 210 14.75 11.96 11.18
C ASN A 210 14.94 11.55 9.72
N SER A 211 14.55 12.44 8.79
CA SER A 211 14.39 12.13 7.37
C SER A 211 15.63 11.50 6.73
N GLU A 212 16.81 12.05 6.90
CA GLU A 212 18.03 11.53 6.26
C GLU A 212 18.34 10.10 6.71
N LYS A 213 18.32 9.84 8.02
CA LYS A 213 18.58 8.51 8.59
C LYS A 213 17.53 7.51 8.11
N THR A 214 16.26 7.90 8.15
CA THR A 214 15.14 7.04 7.76
C THR A 214 15.20 6.71 6.27
N ILE A 215 15.51 7.68 5.42
CA ILE A 215 15.67 7.46 3.98
C ILE A 215 16.88 6.55 3.69
N LYS A 216 18.02 6.73 4.36
CA LYS A 216 19.17 5.83 4.22
C LYS A 216 18.81 4.38 4.57
N ASN A 217 18.12 4.18 5.69
CA ASN A 217 17.65 2.85 6.11
C ASN A 217 16.67 2.24 5.08
N LEU A 218 15.76 3.05 4.55
CA LEU A 218 14.80 2.63 3.53
C LEU A 218 15.49 2.16 2.24
N ILE A 219 16.46 2.93 1.73
CA ILE A 219 17.21 2.60 0.52
C ILE A 219 18.05 1.34 0.74
N ASN A 220 18.70 1.21 1.89
CA ASN A 220 19.42 -0.01 2.28
C ASN A 220 18.49 -1.23 2.35
N PHE A 221 17.30 -1.11 2.95
CA PHE A 221 16.30 -2.18 2.96
C PHE A 221 15.93 -2.61 1.53
N CYS A 222 15.84 -1.68 0.60
CA CYS A 222 15.58 -1.98 -0.81
C CYS A 222 16.76 -2.67 -1.52
N ASN A 223 17.88 -2.92 -0.85
CA ASN A 223 19.13 -3.41 -1.42
C ASN A 223 19.56 -2.55 -2.62
N LEU A 224 19.59 -1.25 -2.42
CA LEU A 224 20.04 -0.23 -3.35
C LEU A 224 21.20 0.53 -2.73
N ASP A 225 22.15 0.93 -3.57
CA ASP A 225 23.23 1.82 -3.15
C ASP A 225 22.69 3.19 -2.76
N TRP A 226 23.45 3.93 -1.95
CA TRP A 226 23.00 5.24 -1.54
C TRP A 226 22.99 6.24 -2.72
N ASP A 227 21.83 6.87 -2.93
CA ASP A 227 21.65 7.95 -3.89
C ASP A 227 21.10 9.20 -3.19
N LYS A 228 21.91 10.30 -3.18
CA LYS A 228 21.54 11.58 -2.56
C LYS A 228 20.28 12.22 -3.17
N ASN A 229 19.89 11.84 -4.39
CA ASN A 229 18.66 12.33 -5.01
C ASN A 229 17.42 11.91 -4.24
N CYS A 230 17.49 10.84 -3.45
CA CYS A 230 16.40 10.44 -2.56
C CYS A 230 16.08 11.49 -1.49
N LEU A 231 17.04 12.32 -1.07
CA LEU A 231 16.80 13.46 -0.19
C LEU A 231 16.15 14.65 -0.90
N LYS A 232 16.27 14.71 -2.22
CA LYS A 232 15.74 15.76 -3.08
C LYS A 232 14.49 15.28 -3.85
N HIS A 233 13.71 14.40 -3.25
CA HIS A 233 12.52 13.80 -3.87
C HIS A 233 11.54 14.83 -4.45
N HIS A 234 11.50 16.06 -3.91
CA HIS A 234 10.64 17.15 -4.39
C HIS A 234 11.07 17.69 -5.76
N GLU A 235 12.32 17.47 -6.18
CA GLU A 235 12.85 17.83 -7.49
C GLU A 235 12.46 16.80 -8.58
N ASN A 236 12.01 15.62 -8.18
CA ASN A 236 11.59 14.56 -9.10
C ASN A 236 10.32 14.96 -9.84
N LYS A 237 10.40 15.11 -11.17
CA LYS A 237 9.32 15.59 -12.04
C LYS A 237 8.32 14.51 -12.46
N ARG A 238 8.47 13.29 -11.97
CA ARG A 238 7.55 12.18 -12.26
C ARG A 238 6.10 12.57 -12.00
N ALA A 239 5.17 12.14 -12.84
CA ALA A 239 3.75 12.35 -12.63
C ALA A 239 3.27 11.58 -11.38
N ILE A 240 2.57 12.28 -10.47
CA ILE A 240 1.95 11.72 -9.27
C ILE A 240 0.44 11.84 -9.42
N LYS A 241 -0.24 10.71 -9.65
CA LYS A 241 -1.70 10.65 -9.84
C LYS A 241 -2.39 10.22 -8.54
N THR A 242 -2.31 11.04 -7.49
CA THR A 242 -2.95 10.74 -6.19
C THR A 242 -3.45 12.01 -5.51
N VAL A 243 -4.37 11.88 -4.57
CA VAL A 243 -4.87 13.00 -3.74
C VAL A 243 -3.73 13.69 -2.96
N SER A 244 -2.61 12.98 -2.74
CA SER A 244 -1.44 13.50 -2.00
C SER A 244 -0.38 14.17 -2.90
N PHE A 245 -0.65 14.42 -4.19
CA PHE A 245 0.38 14.86 -5.14
C PHE A 245 1.08 16.17 -4.74
N ILE A 246 0.35 17.16 -4.24
CA ILE A 246 0.91 18.44 -3.78
C ILE A 246 1.86 18.22 -2.60
N GLN A 247 1.46 17.38 -1.65
CA GLN A 247 2.26 17.10 -0.44
C GLN A 247 3.55 16.36 -0.77
N ALA A 248 3.48 15.34 -1.66
CA ALA A 248 4.64 14.55 -2.05
C ALA A 248 5.67 15.34 -2.90
N ARG A 249 5.32 16.49 -3.42
CA ARG A 249 6.21 17.39 -4.19
C ARG A 249 6.85 18.50 -3.37
N LYS A 250 6.52 18.61 -2.09
CA LYS A 250 7.16 19.58 -1.20
C LYS A 250 8.35 18.92 -0.51
N PRO A 251 9.40 19.69 -0.17
CA PRO A 251 10.44 19.20 0.74
C PRO A 251 9.81 18.65 2.01
N ILE A 252 10.45 17.67 2.64
CA ILE A 252 10.02 17.20 3.96
C ILE A 252 10.15 18.38 4.92
N TYR A 253 9.04 18.76 5.52
CA TYR A 253 9.00 19.85 6.49
C TYR A 253 8.31 19.35 7.76
N LYS A 254 8.80 19.84 8.89
CA LYS A 254 8.19 19.58 10.19
C LYS A 254 6.92 20.41 10.32
N GLU A 255 5.87 20.01 9.62
CA GLU A 255 4.53 20.53 9.97
C GLU A 255 4.17 20.05 11.37
N LYS A 256 3.40 20.87 12.10
CA LYS A 256 2.76 20.41 13.33
C LYS A 256 1.98 19.13 13.01
N VAL A 257 2.57 18.01 13.40
CA VAL A 257 2.22 16.63 12.99
C VAL A 257 0.77 16.23 13.39
N LYS A 258 0.03 17.10 14.09
CA LYS A 258 -1.30 16.82 14.63
C LYS A 258 -2.36 17.77 14.11
N ASN A 259 -2.67 17.73 12.83
CA ASN A 259 -3.84 18.44 12.30
C ASN A 259 -5.18 17.85 12.80
N SER A 260 -5.20 16.60 13.25
CA SER A 260 -6.37 15.96 13.85
C SER A 260 -6.75 16.59 15.19
N PHE A 261 -5.78 17.12 15.96
CA PHE A 261 -6.02 17.74 17.26
C PHE A 261 -7.05 18.89 17.21
N LEU A 262 -7.08 19.63 16.12
CA LEU A 262 -8.07 20.71 15.94
C LEU A 262 -9.51 20.20 15.84
N TYR A 263 -9.68 18.91 15.56
CA TYR A 263 -10.97 18.26 15.36
C TYR A 263 -11.27 17.17 16.39
N ASP A 264 -10.48 17.11 17.46
CA ASP A 264 -10.47 16.02 18.44
C ASP A 264 -11.86 15.71 18.99
N LYS A 265 -12.67 16.75 19.26
CA LYS A 265 -14.06 16.63 19.73
C LYS A 265 -15.00 15.93 18.72
N TYR A 266 -14.63 15.84 17.45
CA TYR A 266 -15.40 15.16 16.40
C TYR A 266 -14.84 13.77 16.08
N LEU A 267 -13.73 13.38 16.71
CA LEU A 267 -12.99 12.17 16.39
C LEU A 267 -13.04 11.14 17.55
N ASP A 268 -13.89 11.38 18.55
CA ASP A 268 -14.05 10.45 19.69
C ASP A 268 -14.47 9.06 19.23
N GLU A 269 -15.24 8.97 18.13
CA GLU A 269 -15.61 7.70 17.52
C GLU A 269 -14.42 6.90 16.99
N LEU A 270 -13.27 7.54 16.71
CA LEU A 270 -12.07 6.89 16.17
C LEU A 270 -11.10 6.45 17.27
N LYS A 271 -11.25 6.96 18.47
CA LYS A 271 -10.49 6.54 19.65
C LYS A 271 -11.01 5.19 20.14
#